data_8758f6151097fd198a2841fbaede1346
#
_entry.id   8758f6151097fd198a2841fbaede1346
#
_cell.length_a   1.000
_cell.length_b   1.000
_cell.length_c   1.000
_cell.angle_alpha   90.00
_cell.angle_beta   90.00
_cell.angle_gamma   90.00
#
_symmetry.space_group_name_H-M   'P 1'
#
loop_
_entity.id
_entity.type
_entity.pdbx_description
1 polymer ?
#
loop_
_entity_poly.entity_id
_entity_poly.type
_entity_poly.pdbx_seq_one_letter_code
_entity_poly.pdbx_strand_id
1 'polypeptide(L)'
;PDASVYSQSEEIKAAMPYVVAAAEKLGYKLDRMAISGGSAGGCLALLYAYRDADTSPLPVRMVFEAVGPGSFHVEDWGIFGLDQSPEAAAGLFSVMSGQALTPEDITSGAYLEAVKPISADRWVTKDTVPSVLCYGAHDKMQPFAASKPLVAALEKNGVDHRYFVAEHSGHGLQNDNKVYMEYLD
;
A
#
# COMPACT_ATOMS: atom_id res chain seq x y z
N PRO A 1 2.00 -17.79 10.75
CA PRO A 1 1.73 -18.00 9.32
C PRO A 1 3.01 -17.76 8.54
N ASP A 2 3.22 -18.56 7.50
CA ASP A 2 4.45 -18.51 6.71
C ASP A 2 4.39 -17.40 5.61
N ALA A 3 3.35 -16.56 5.63
CA ALA A 3 3.13 -15.48 4.69
C ALA A 3 3.06 -14.12 5.39
N SER A 4 3.80 -13.15 4.86
CA SER A 4 3.80 -11.75 5.27
C SER A 4 3.45 -10.86 4.09
N VAL A 5 3.18 -9.56 4.31
CA VAL A 5 3.02 -8.59 3.21
C VAL A 5 4.27 -8.59 2.33
N TYR A 6 5.45 -8.68 2.95
CA TYR A 6 6.71 -8.74 2.20
C TYR A 6 6.76 -9.97 1.29
N SER A 7 6.56 -11.19 1.82
CA SER A 7 6.62 -12.41 1.01
C SER A 7 5.58 -12.42 -0.11
N GLN A 8 4.36 -11.96 0.16
CA GLN A 8 3.30 -11.82 -0.86
C GLN A 8 3.68 -10.84 -1.96
N SER A 9 4.32 -9.71 -1.61
CA SER A 9 4.79 -8.75 -2.62
C SER A 9 5.88 -9.33 -3.52
N GLU A 10 6.79 -10.13 -2.97
CA GLU A 10 7.82 -10.83 -3.76
C GLU A 10 7.21 -11.93 -4.67
N GLU A 11 6.17 -12.63 -4.20
CA GLU A 11 5.44 -13.59 -5.03
C GLU A 11 4.73 -12.93 -6.21
N ILE A 12 4.08 -11.77 -6.01
CA ILE A 12 3.46 -10.99 -7.08
C ILE A 12 4.52 -10.54 -8.10
N LYS A 13 5.64 -10.01 -7.61
CA LYS A 13 6.75 -9.61 -8.46
C LYS A 13 7.27 -10.78 -9.31
N ALA A 14 7.46 -11.95 -8.70
CA ALA A 14 7.90 -13.15 -9.39
C ALA A 14 6.87 -13.70 -10.39
N ALA A 15 5.58 -13.52 -10.12
CA ALA A 15 4.50 -13.99 -10.99
C ALA A 15 4.29 -13.13 -12.24
N MET A 16 4.65 -11.85 -12.21
CA MET A 16 4.31 -10.91 -13.27
C MET A 16 4.85 -11.28 -14.66
N PRO A 17 6.07 -11.78 -14.84
CA PRO A 17 6.54 -12.25 -16.14
C PRO A 17 5.68 -13.39 -16.72
N TYR A 18 5.17 -14.29 -15.86
CA TYR A 18 4.30 -15.38 -16.27
C TYR A 18 2.92 -14.88 -16.69
N VAL A 19 2.39 -13.84 -16.02
CA VAL A 19 1.13 -13.20 -16.39
C VAL A 19 1.24 -12.56 -17.77
N VAL A 20 2.32 -11.83 -18.02
CA VAL A 20 2.58 -11.21 -19.33
C VAL A 20 2.69 -12.27 -20.44
N ALA A 21 3.50 -13.30 -20.21
CA ALA A 21 3.66 -14.38 -21.17
C ALA A 21 2.35 -15.15 -21.45
N ALA A 22 1.50 -15.30 -20.44
CA ALA A 22 0.18 -15.92 -20.61
C ALA A 22 -0.76 -15.04 -21.46
N ALA A 23 -0.77 -13.74 -21.23
CA ALA A 23 -1.54 -12.78 -22.03
C ALA A 23 -1.08 -12.77 -23.51
N GLU A 24 0.23 -12.79 -23.74
CA GLU A 24 0.79 -12.87 -25.11
C GLU A 24 0.37 -14.15 -25.83
N LYS A 25 0.38 -15.29 -25.14
CA LYS A 25 -0.11 -16.58 -25.69
C LYS A 25 -1.60 -16.54 -26.09
N LEU A 26 -2.38 -15.69 -25.41
CA LEU A 26 -3.79 -15.45 -25.73
C LEU A 26 -3.98 -14.43 -26.85
N GLY A 27 -2.89 -13.90 -27.42
CA GLY A 27 -2.91 -12.95 -28.54
C GLY A 27 -2.96 -11.48 -28.14
N TYR A 28 -2.87 -11.16 -26.84
CA TYR A 28 -2.79 -9.76 -26.39
C TYR A 28 -1.38 -9.20 -26.61
N LYS A 29 -1.32 -8.01 -27.19
CA LYS A 29 -0.08 -7.23 -27.31
C LYS A 29 -0.05 -6.20 -26.19
N LEU A 30 0.75 -6.46 -25.17
CA LEU A 30 0.89 -5.59 -24.01
C LEU A 30 2.14 -4.74 -24.14
N ASP A 31 2.02 -3.41 -23.94
CA ASP A 31 3.13 -2.46 -23.98
C ASP A 31 3.30 -1.68 -22.67
N ARG A 32 2.33 -1.77 -21.77
CA ARG A 32 2.29 -1.08 -20.48
C ARG A 32 1.23 -1.70 -19.58
N MET A 33 1.24 -1.30 -18.32
CA MET A 33 0.24 -1.74 -17.34
C MET A 33 -0.14 -0.62 -16.38
N ALA A 34 -1.35 -0.69 -15.88
CA ALA A 34 -1.75 -0.10 -14.60
C ALA A 34 -1.90 -1.23 -13.58
N ILE A 35 -1.64 -0.94 -12.31
CA ILE A 35 -1.85 -1.91 -11.24
C ILE A 35 -2.86 -1.37 -10.25
N SER A 36 -3.72 -2.24 -9.71
CA SER A 36 -4.72 -1.83 -8.74
C SER A 36 -4.97 -2.90 -7.68
N GLY A 37 -5.56 -2.47 -6.59
CA GLY A 37 -5.97 -3.36 -5.52
C GLY A 37 -6.79 -2.64 -4.47
N GLY A 38 -7.50 -3.40 -3.65
CA GLY A 38 -8.21 -2.91 -2.48
C GLY A 38 -7.71 -3.57 -1.20
N SER A 39 -7.71 -2.84 -0.08
CA SER A 39 -7.29 -3.36 1.22
C SER A 39 -5.86 -3.94 1.17
N ALA A 40 -5.65 -5.18 1.57
CA ALA A 40 -4.35 -5.85 1.44
C ALA A 40 -3.81 -5.82 -0.01
N GLY A 41 -4.69 -6.00 -1.00
CA GLY A 41 -4.33 -5.88 -2.42
C GLY A 41 -3.91 -4.47 -2.82
N GLY A 42 -4.46 -3.43 -2.18
CA GLY A 42 -4.04 -2.03 -2.35
C GLY A 42 -2.61 -1.81 -1.88
N CYS A 43 -2.26 -2.33 -0.69
CA CYS A 43 -0.88 -2.31 -0.20
C CYS A 43 0.10 -2.97 -1.19
N LEU A 44 -0.25 -4.17 -1.67
CA LEU A 44 0.59 -4.91 -2.61
C LEU A 44 0.72 -4.19 -3.96
N ALA A 45 -0.36 -3.54 -4.44
CA ALA A 45 -0.33 -2.74 -5.66
C ALA A 45 0.58 -1.52 -5.54
N LEU A 46 0.51 -0.80 -4.40
CA LEU A 46 1.39 0.33 -4.09
C LEU A 46 2.85 -0.11 -4.04
N LEU A 47 3.16 -1.22 -3.37
CA LEU A 47 4.52 -1.75 -3.30
C LEU A 47 5.06 -2.12 -4.68
N TYR A 48 4.25 -2.78 -5.50
CA TYR A 48 4.65 -3.10 -6.86
C TYR A 48 4.93 -1.84 -7.68
N ALA A 49 4.05 -0.84 -7.60
CA ALA A 49 4.16 0.39 -8.37
C ALA A 49 5.32 1.30 -7.92
N TYR A 50 5.68 1.32 -6.64
CA TYR A 50 6.66 2.27 -6.11
C TYR A 50 8.02 1.64 -5.83
N ARG A 51 8.04 0.40 -5.35
CA ARG A 51 9.26 -0.32 -5.00
C ARG A 51 9.79 -1.15 -6.18
N ASP A 52 8.89 -1.82 -6.90
CA ASP A 52 9.25 -2.89 -7.83
C ASP A 52 9.06 -2.52 -9.31
N ALA A 53 8.55 -1.32 -9.63
CA ALA A 53 8.24 -0.90 -11.00
C ALA A 53 9.43 -1.03 -11.97
N ASP A 54 10.64 -0.74 -11.51
CA ASP A 54 11.86 -0.79 -12.33
C ASP A 54 12.22 -2.22 -12.77
N THR A 55 11.72 -3.23 -12.08
CA THR A 55 11.93 -4.65 -12.40
C THR A 55 10.73 -5.29 -13.08
N SER A 56 9.68 -4.51 -13.35
CA SER A 56 8.47 -4.98 -14.01
C SER A 56 8.74 -5.36 -15.47
N PRO A 57 8.17 -6.48 -15.97
CA PRO A 57 8.30 -6.88 -17.38
C PRO A 57 7.62 -5.91 -18.35
N LEU A 58 6.69 -5.09 -17.86
CA LEU A 58 6.04 -4.01 -18.60
C LEU A 58 6.14 -2.70 -17.81
N PRO A 59 6.28 -1.56 -18.48
CA PRO A 59 6.24 -0.27 -17.81
C PRO A 59 4.94 -0.09 -17.02
N VAL A 60 5.04 0.13 -15.70
CA VAL A 60 3.92 0.54 -14.86
C VAL A 60 3.65 2.01 -15.13
N ARG A 61 2.41 2.37 -15.47
CA ARG A 61 2.05 3.74 -15.85
C ARG A 61 1.23 4.47 -14.81
N MET A 62 0.55 3.73 -13.97
CA MET A 62 -0.20 4.28 -12.84
C MET A 62 -0.55 3.18 -11.84
N VAL A 63 -0.86 3.59 -10.64
CA VAL A 63 -1.51 2.76 -9.63
C VAL A 63 -2.81 3.42 -9.19
N PHE A 64 -3.84 2.61 -8.97
CA PHE A 64 -5.05 3.07 -8.30
C PHE A 64 -5.44 2.05 -7.22
N GLU A 65 -5.67 2.55 -6.03
CA GLU A 65 -5.92 1.68 -4.89
C GLU A 65 -7.03 2.24 -3.99
N ALA A 66 -7.67 1.37 -3.25
CA ALA A 66 -8.66 1.73 -2.27
C ALA A 66 -8.36 1.06 -0.92
N VAL A 67 -8.35 1.86 0.14
CA VAL A 67 -8.25 1.45 1.54
C VAL A 67 -7.08 0.52 1.85
N GLY A 68 -5.98 0.65 1.11
CA GLY A 68 -4.76 -0.14 1.30
C GLY A 68 -3.80 0.49 2.31
N PRO A 69 -3.12 -0.30 3.18
CA PRO A 69 -2.04 0.22 4.02
C PRO A 69 -0.90 0.81 3.18
N GLY A 70 -0.68 2.12 3.31
CA GLY A 70 0.40 2.84 2.63
C GLY A 70 1.60 3.13 3.51
N SER A 71 1.42 3.10 4.85
CA SER A 71 2.47 3.34 5.83
C SER A 71 2.29 2.52 7.11
N PHE A 72 3.38 2.32 7.85
CA PHE A 72 3.43 1.54 9.09
C PHE A 72 4.11 2.33 10.22
N HIS A 73 3.74 3.61 10.36
CA HIS A 73 4.12 4.41 11.53
C HIS A 73 3.18 4.09 12.69
N VAL A 74 3.73 3.66 13.83
CA VAL A 74 2.95 3.15 14.95
C VAL A 74 1.89 4.14 15.46
N GLU A 75 2.18 5.44 15.38
CA GLU A 75 1.29 6.52 15.78
C GLU A 75 -0.02 6.55 14.96
N ASP A 76 0.05 6.18 13.70
CA ASP A 76 -1.09 6.19 12.78
C ASP A 76 -2.01 4.96 12.98
N TRP A 77 -1.56 3.98 13.77
CA TRP A 77 -2.29 2.74 14.07
C TRP A 77 -2.96 2.75 15.44
N GLY A 78 -3.19 3.94 16.00
CA GLY A 78 -3.79 4.13 17.33
C GLY A 78 -5.20 3.55 17.47
N ILE A 79 -5.97 3.35 16.40
CA ILE A 79 -7.28 2.68 16.47
C ILE A 79 -7.17 1.22 16.95
N PHE A 80 -6.00 0.60 16.85
CA PHE A 80 -5.68 -0.72 17.38
C PHE A 80 -4.90 -0.65 18.69
N GLY A 81 -4.69 0.54 19.24
CA GLY A 81 -3.89 0.76 20.46
C GLY A 81 -2.40 0.51 20.27
N LEU A 82 -1.89 0.50 19.03
CA LEU A 82 -0.47 0.21 18.78
C LEU A 82 0.45 1.33 19.24
N ASP A 83 -0.04 2.56 19.27
CA ASP A 83 0.64 3.73 19.82
C ASP A 83 0.79 3.69 21.35
N GLN A 84 0.00 2.84 22.03
CA GLN A 84 -0.01 2.67 23.49
C GLN A 84 0.60 1.35 23.94
N SER A 85 0.79 0.38 23.04
CA SER A 85 1.31 -0.94 23.35
C SER A 85 2.43 -1.37 22.39
N PRO A 86 3.70 -1.17 22.78
CA PRO A 86 4.83 -1.66 21.99
C PRO A 86 4.79 -3.17 21.73
N GLU A 87 4.23 -3.95 22.65
CA GLU A 87 4.06 -5.41 22.49
C GLU A 87 3.08 -5.72 21.36
N ALA A 88 1.92 -5.04 21.33
CA ALA A 88 0.92 -5.24 20.28
C ALA A 88 1.46 -4.78 18.92
N ALA A 89 2.17 -3.64 18.88
CA ALA A 89 2.80 -3.13 17.67
C ALA A 89 3.88 -4.08 17.15
N ALA A 90 4.77 -4.57 18.01
CA ALA A 90 5.78 -5.55 17.66
C ALA A 90 5.15 -6.84 17.11
N GLY A 91 4.09 -7.33 17.75
CA GLY A 91 3.37 -8.52 17.31
C GLY A 91 2.76 -8.35 15.91
N LEU A 92 2.00 -7.27 15.68
CA LEU A 92 1.35 -7.03 14.39
C LEU A 92 2.38 -6.77 13.28
N PHE A 93 3.34 -5.88 13.51
CA PHE A 93 4.31 -5.51 12.49
C PHE A 93 5.29 -6.63 12.17
N SER A 94 5.57 -7.53 13.13
CA SER A 94 6.32 -8.77 12.85
C SER A 94 5.61 -9.65 11.84
N VAL A 95 4.31 -9.86 12.02
CA VAL A 95 3.50 -10.68 11.08
C VAL A 95 3.45 -10.01 9.70
N MET A 96 3.25 -8.70 9.65
CA MET A 96 3.13 -7.98 8.38
C MET A 96 4.46 -7.88 7.64
N SER A 97 5.55 -7.58 8.31
CA SER A 97 6.88 -7.46 7.68
C SER A 97 7.57 -8.80 7.43
N GLY A 98 7.21 -9.84 8.19
CA GLY A 98 7.95 -11.10 8.21
C GLY A 98 9.27 -11.03 8.99
N GLN A 99 9.50 -9.94 9.74
CA GLN A 99 10.67 -9.73 10.59
C GLN A 99 10.29 -9.91 12.05
N ALA A 100 11.14 -10.54 12.84
CA ALA A 100 10.91 -10.61 14.28
C ALA A 100 11.21 -9.26 14.94
N LEU A 101 10.20 -8.62 15.50
CA LEU A 101 10.31 -7.34 16.20
C LEU A 101 10.06 -7.52 17.69
N THR A 102 10.73 -6.73 18.49
CA THR A 102 10.55 -6.65 19.94
C THR A 102 9.89 -5.34 20.34
N PRO A 103 9.31 -5.23 21.55
CA PRO A 103 8.82 -3.96 22.09
C PRO A 103 9.89 -2.87 22.11
N GLU A 104 11.17 -3.24 22.32
CA GLU A 104 12.28 -2.29 22.30
C GLU A 104 12.53 -1.74 20.90
N ASP A 105 12.37 -2.53 19.83
CA ASP A 105 12.47 -2.04 18.46
C ASP A 105 11.38 -0.99 18.17
N ILE A 106 10.19 -1.17 18.72
CA ILE A 106 9.11 -0.19 18.60
C ILE A 106 9.46 1.11 19.33
N THR A 107 9.86 1.02 20.60
CA THR A 107 10.14 2.20 21.43
C THR A 107 11.37 2.97 21.00
N SER A 108 12.37 2.30 20.46
CA SER A 108 13.57 2.93 19.91
C SER A 108 13.38 3.47 18.48
N GLY A 109 12.32 3.07 17.79
CA GLY A 109 12.09 3.40 16.38
C GLY A 109 12.85 2.51 15.39
N ALA A 110 13.59 1.51 15.85
CA ALA A 110 14.35 0.58 14.99
C ALA A 110 13.43 -0.22 14.05
N TYR A 111 12.17 -0.46 14.45
CA TYR A 111 11.16 -1.15 13.64
C TYR A 111 10.94 -0.50 12.27
N LEU A 112 11.16 0.81 12.12
CA LEU A 112 10.95 1.55 10.88
C LEU A 112 11.80 1.00 9.71
N GLU A 113 12.98 0.48 9.98
CA GLU A 113 13.79 -0.18 8.95
C GLU A 113 13.25 -1.58 8.61
N ALA A 114 12.71 -2.31 9.58
CA ALA A 114 12.11 -3.62 9.37
C ALA A 114 10.80 -3.55 8.56
N VAL A 115 9.96 -2.51 8.78
CA VAL A 115 8.71 -2.31 8.02
C VAL A 115 8.91 -1.53 6.72
N LYS A 116 10.07 -0.94 6.48
CA LYS A 116 10.36 -0.19 5.26
C LYS A 116 10.05 -0.99 3.97
N PRO A 117 10.40 -2.29 3.85
CA PRO A 117 10.08 -3.06 2.64
C PRO A 117 8.59 -3.15 2.32
N ILE A 118 7.71 -2.95 3.31
CA ILE A 118 6.25 -3.01 3.16
C ILE A 118 5.56 -1.65 3.26
N SER A 119 6.30 -0.56 3.51
CA SER A 119 5.77 0.80 3.68
C SER A 119 5.90 1.57 2.36
N ALA A 120 4.82 1.69 1.60
CA ALA A 120 4.82 2.30 0.28
C ALA A 120 5.27 3.77 0.31
N ASP A 121 4.92 4.53 1.35
CA ASP A 121 5.35 5.91 1.58
C ASP A 121 6.87 6.10 1.56
N ARG A 122 7.63 5.06 1.96
CA ARG A 122 9.10 5.09 2.02
C ARG A 122 9.79 4.87 0.66
N TRP A 123 9.02 4.52 -0.38
CA TRP A 123 9.50 4.26 -1.73
C TRP A 123 9.10 5.35 -2.74
N VAL A 124 8.33 6.35 -2.30
CA VAL A 124 7.93 7.46 -3.14
C VAL A 124 9.14 8.34 -3.48
N THR A 125 9.33 8.55 -4.78
CA THR A 125 10.36 9.44 -5.35
C THR A 125 9.71 10.37 -6.38
N LYS A 126 10.45 11.32 -6.91
CA LYS A 126 9.98 12.20 -8.00
C LYS A 126 9.61 11.43 -9.30
N ASP A 127 10.11 10.21 -9.45
CA ASP A 127 9.88 9.34 -10.61
C ASP A 127 8.77 8.31 -10.38
N THR A 128 8.10 8.37 -9.20
CA THR A 128 6.95 7.52 -8.87
C THR A 128 5.81 7.77 -9.84
N VAL A 129 5.13 6.69 -10.22
CA VAL A 129 4.02 6.73 -11.19
C VAL A 129 2.81 7.50 -10.66
N PRO A 130 1.98 8.09 -11.54
CA PRO A 130 0.71 8.70 -11.15
C PRO A 130 -0.15 7.77 -10.30
N SER A 131 -0.80 8.32 -9.28
CA SER A 131 -1.47 7.53 -8.24
C SER A 131 -2.86 8.05 -7.94
N VAL A 132 -3.84 7.14 -7.87
CA VAL A 132 -5.21 7.46 -7.47
C VAL A 132 -5.54 6.65 -6.22
N LEU A 133 -5.92 7.35 -5.16
CA LEU A 133 -6.09 6.79 -3.81
C LEU A 133 -7.49 7.10 -3.30
N CYS A 134 -8.15 6.12 -2.66
CA CYS A 134 -9.45 6.32 -2.05
C CYS A 134 -9.51 5.70 -0.65
N TYR A 135 -9.85 6.49 0.38
CA TYR A 135 -9.91 6.03 1.76
C TYR A 135 -11.19 6.45 2.47
N GLY A 136 -11.71 5.56 3.31
CA GLY A 136 -12.84 5.85 4.19
C GLY A 136 -12.38 6.54 5.48
N ALA A 137 -12.98 7.70 5.82
CA ALA A 137 -12.60 8.46 7.01
C ALA A 137 -12.91 7.73 8.33
N HIS A 138 -13.85 6.78 8.31
CA HIS A 138 -14.24 5.96 9.45
C HIS A 138 -13.81 4.50 9.34
N ASP A 139 -12.74 4.24 8.56
CA ASP A 139 -12.21 2.90 8.39
C ASP A 139 -11.64 2.37 9.71
N LYS A 140 -12.12 1.19 10.12
CA LYS A 140 -11.69 0.47 11.33
C LYS A 140 -10.81 -0.75 11.03
N MET A 141 -10.55 -1.01 9.75
CA MET A 141 -9.68 -2.10 9.30
C MET A 141 -8.32 -1.56 8.85
N GLN A 142 -8.33 -0.50 8.05
CA GLN A 142 -7.16 0.27 7.66
C GLN A 142 -7.26 1.66 8.30
N PRO A 143 -6.40 2.00 9.26
CA PRO A 143 -6.48 3.30 9.91
C PRO A 143 -6.38 4.44 8.89
N PHE A 144 -7.38 5.32 8.86
CA PHE A 144 -7.38 6.46 7.95
C PHE A 144 -6.13 7.35 8.14
N ALA A 145 -5.65 7.48 9.39
CA ALA A 145 -4.43 8.20 9.72
C ALA A 145 -3.22 7.66 8.92
N ALA A 146 -3.12 6.34 8.75
CA ALA A 146 -2.01 5.70 8.05
C ALA A 146 -2.00 5.94 6.52
N SER A 147 -3.03 6.61 5.95
CA SER A 147 -2.98 7.10 4.57
C SER A 147 -2.20 8.41 4.43
N LYS A 148 -2.10 9.19 5.51
CA LYS A 148 -1.54 10.55 5.49
C LYS A 148 -0.05 10.60 5.15
N PRO A 149 0.83 9.74 5.71
CA PRO A 149 2.24 9.73 5.33
C PRO A 149 2.44 9.43 3.84
N LEU A 150 1.63 8.53 3.26
CA LEU A 150 1.69 8.24 1.83
C LEU A 150 1.35 9.48 0.98
N VAL A 151 0.24 10.16 1.29
CA VAL A 151 -0.16 11.39 0.58
C VAL A 151 0.91 12.47 0.73
N ALA A 152 1.43 12.69 1.94
CA ALA A 152 2.48 13.65 2.19
C ALA A 152 3.77 13.32 1.41
N ALA A 153 4.11 12.04 1.24
CA ALA A 153 5.25 11.62 0.44
C ALA A 153 5.04 11.92 -1.05
N LEU A 154 3.84 11.68 -1.59
CA LEU A 154 3.49 12.02 -2.97
C LEU A 154 3.56 13.53 -3.22
N GLU A 155 2.97 14.33 -2.34
CA GLU A 155 3.00 15.79 -2.41
C GLU A 155 4.44 16.32 -2.37
N LYS A 156 5.23 15.86 -1.39
CA LYS A 156 6.63 16.28 -1.20
C LYS A 156 7.49 16.02 -2.44
N ASN A 157 7.24 14.92 -3.15
CA ASN A 157 8.00 14.54 -4.33
C ASN A 157 7.39 15.07 -5.64
N GLY A 158 6.27 15.81 -5.58
CA GLY A 158 5.61 16.38 -6.76
C GLY A 158 5.01 15.31 -7.68
N VAL A 159 4.64 14.17 -7.13
CA VAL A 159 4.02 13.07 -7.90
C VAL A 159 2.59 13.46 -8.25
N ASP A 160 2.19 13.26 -9.50
CA ASP A 160 0.81 13.42 -9.93
C ASP A 160 -0.09 12.42 -9.20
N HIS A 161 -1.05 12.93 -8.44
CA HIS A 161 -1.93 12.07 -7.66
C HIS A 161 -3.30 12.69 -7.40
N ARG A 162 -4.29 11.82 -7.22
CA ARG A 162 -5.62 12.17 -6.71
C ARG A 162 -5.90 11.41 -5.42
N TYR A 163 -6.37 12.11 -4.43
CA TYR A 163 -6.70 11.54 -3.12
C TYR A 163 -8.16 11.81 -2.79
N PHE A 164 -8.95 10.74 -2.79
CA PHE A 164 -10.36 10.76 -2.49
C PHE A 164 -10.61 10.34 -1.04
N VAL A 165 -11.42 11.10 -0.33
CA VAL A 165 -11.85 10.79 1.04
C VAL A 165 -13.34 10.54 1.05
N ALA A 166 -13.73 9.33 1.39
CA ALA A 166 -15.11 8.94 1.64
C ALA A 166 -15.45 9.25 3.10
N GLU A 167 -15.95 10.46 3.34
CA GLU A 167 -16.07 11.05 4.68
C GLU A 167 -17.06 10.33 5.60
N HIS A 168 -18.06 9.63 5.04
CA HIS A 168 -19.08 8.91 5.79
C HIS A 168 -18.91 7.39 5.75
N SER A 169 -17.82 6.92 5.15
CA SER A 169 -17.56 5.50 4.91
C SER A 169 -16.44 4.96 5.77
N GLY A 170 -16.55 3.67 6.07
CA GLY A 170 -15.46 2.84 6.56
C GLY A 170 -14.76 2.11 5.42
N HIS A 171 -14.27 0.91 5.70
CA HIS A 171 -13.48 0.08 4.78
C HIS A 171 -14.17 -0.25 3.46
N GLY A 172 -15.49 -0.36 3.44
CA GLY A 172 -16.26 -0.73 2.24
C GLY A 172 -16.63 0.45 1.33
N LEU A 173 -16.34 1.70 1.71
CA LEU A 173 -16.64 2.95 0.95
C LEU A 173 -18.12 3.12 0.55
N GLN A 174 -19.03 2.37 1.15
CA GLN A 174 -20.41 2.18 0.70
C GLN A 174 -21.35 3.34 0.96
N ASN A 175 -20.97 4.30 1.81
CA ASN A 175 -21.82 5.43 2.17
C ASN A 175 -21.56 6.70 1.31
N ASP A 176 -20.50 6.67 0.49
CA ASP A 176 -20.06 7.78 -0.34
C ASP A 176 -19.98 7.37 -1.81
N ASN A 177 -21.07 6.84 -2.35
CA ASN A 177 -21.13 6.32 -3.72
C ASN A 177 -20.65 7.32 -4.77
N LYS A 178 -20.93 8.62 -4.59
CA LYS A 178 -20.48 9.66 -5.52
C LYS A 178 -18.93 9.73 -5.55
N VAL A 179 -18.32 9.81 -4.39
CA VAL A 179 -16.84 9.84 -4.26
C VAL A 179 -16.22 8.57 -4.85
N TYR A 180 -16.83 7.41 -4.56
CA TYR A 180 -16.36 6.14 -5.09
C TYR A 180 -16.46 6.07 -6.63
N MET A 181 -17.53 6.58 -7.22
CA MET A 181 -17.65 6.65 -8.67
C MET A 181 -16.65 7.64 -9.28
N GLU A 182 -16.43 8.81 -8.67
CA GLU A 182 -15.40 9.76 -9.11
C GLU A 182 -13.97 9.19 -9.01
N TYR A 183 -13.74 8.27 -8.06
CA TYR A 183 -12.48 7.54 -7.95
C TYR A 183 -12.30 6.53 -9.10
N LEU A 184 -13.39 5.91 -9.57
CA LEU A 184 -13.37 4.92 -10.65
C LEU A 184 -13.25 5.54 -12.05
N ASP A 185 -13.67 6.81 -12.23
CA ASP A 185 -13.61 7.59 -13.48
C ASP A 185 -12.23 8.24 -13.69
#